data_41db1a61a8540723d5d6d7dcf178e4c6
#
_entry.id   41db1a61a8540723d5d6d7dcf178e4c6
#
_cell.length_a   1.000
_cell.length_b   1.000
_cell.length_c   1.000
_cell.angle_alpha   90.00
_cell.angle_beta   90.00
_cell.angle_gamma   90.00
#
_symmetry.space_group_name_H-M   'P 1'
#
loop_
_entity.id
_entity.type
_entity.pdbx_description
1 polymer ?
#
loop_
_entity_poly.entity_id
_entity_poly.type
_entity_poly.pdbx_seq_one_letter_code
_entity_poly.pdbx_strand_id
1 'polypeptide(L)'
;MPELLPQGGADGAAVRGVVLLLPGGAVRGHGRPSRLAAFGMAAPARRLAAAGRADGVAVVRLRYRFRGWNGAEADTLADARWALDAVRAAHGPGVRIGLLGNSLGGRAAFRAADGPGVVAVAGVAPWLPDGEPVGQLAGRAALIVHGDRDRGEAGAAHSLAYAERARPVTALRRLEVAGAGHLLLSRAADAWAPAVDFLLDALAGRAPFGRLPPEDAAAPLRTPVPVGYGARGGA
;
A
#
# COMPACT_ATOMS: atom_id res chain seq x y z
N MET A 1 -18.22 -14.04 0.49
CA MET A 1 -16.87 -14.25 -0.09
C MET A 1 -16.21 -12.90 -0.33
N PRO A 2 -14.86 -12.80 -0.30
CA PRO A 2 -14.19 -11.59 -0.75
C PRO A 2 -14.38 -11.40 -2.26
N GLU A 3 -14.13 -10.20 -2.77
CA GLU A 3 -14.35 -9.87 -4.17
C GLU A 3 -13.29 -8.91 -4.69
N LEU A 4 -12.85 -9.13 -5.95
CA LEU A 4 -11.98 -8.21 -6.67
C LEU A 4 -12.83 -7.27 -7.54
N LEU A 5 -12.63 -5.98 -7.36
CA LEU A 5 -13.35 -4.92 -8.07
C LEU A 5 -12.37 -4.17 -8.98
N PRO A 6 -12.47 -4.30 -10.32
CA PRO A 6 -11.63 -3.56 -11.25
C PRO A 6 -11.73 -2.05 -11.03
N GLN A 7 -10.59 -1.36 -11.10
CA GLN A 7 -10.48 0.09 -10.95
C GLN A 7 -9.92 0.76 -12.21
N GLY A 8 -9.63 0.00 -13.26
CA GLY A 8 -9.08 0.46 -14.53
C GLY A 8 -7.60 0.12 -14.70
N GLY A 9 -6.92 0.80 -15.62
CA GLY A 9 -5.54 0.51 -16.03
C GLY A 9 -5.49 -0.29 -17.33
N ALA A 10 -4.48 -1.14 -17.48
CA ALA A 10 -4.37 -2.09 -18.59
C ALA A 10 -5.41 -3.21 -18.45
N ASP A 11 -5.75 -3.86 -19.55
CA ASP A 11 -6.70 -4.97 -19.62
C ASP A 11 -6.22 -6.09 -20.54
N GLY A 12 -6.88 -7.24 -20.44
CA GLY A 12 -6.62 -8.40 -21.27
C GLY A 12 -5.17 -8.85 -21.29
N ALA A 13 -4.66 -9.22 -22.45
CA ALA A 13 -3.30 -9.72 -22.65
C ALA A 13 -2.19 -8.65 -22.44
N ALA A 14 -2.56 -7.36 -22.32
CA ALA A 14 -1.62 -6.28 -22.06
C ALA A 14 -1.18 -6.21 -20.59
N VAL A 15 -1.85 -6.93 -19.68
CA VAL A 15 -1.54 -6.87 -18.24
C VAL A 15 -0.23 -7.59 -17.94
N ARG A 16 0.76 -6.82 -17.46
CA ARG A 16 2.07 -7.29 -16.99
C ARG A 16 2.25 -7.12 -15.49
N GLY A 17 1.49 -6.22 -14.89
CA GLY A 17 1.50 -5.96 -13.46
C GLY A 17 0.12 -5.61 -12.94
N VAL A 18 -0.11 -5.88 -11.67
CA VAL A 18 -1.37 -5.55 -10.98
C VAL A 18 -1.07 -4.82 -9.69
N VAL A 19 -1.75 -3.68 -9.46
CA VAL A 19 -1.81 -3.09 -8.13
C VAL A 19 -3.07 -3.56 -7.43
N LEU A 20 -2.89 -4.28 -6.32
CA LEU A 20 -3.98 -4.70 -5.44
C LEU A 20 -4.17 -3.66 -4.33
N LEU A 21 -5.32 -3.01 -4.33
CA LEU A 21 -5.70 -2.01 -3.34
C LEU A 21 -6.42 -2.66 -2.16
N LEU A 22 -5.93 -2.39 -0.96
CA LEU A 22 -6.37 -2.95 0.30
C LEU A 22 -6.92 -1.81 1.19
N PRO A 23 -8.24 -1.58 1.21
CA PRO A 23 -8.85 -0.48 1.97
C PRO A 23 -8.64 -0.61 3.48
N GLY A 24 -8.82 0.48 4.20
CA GLY A 24 -8.89 0.50 5.64
C GLY A 24 -10.12 -0.22 6.20
N GLY A 25 -10.11 -0.45 7.49
CA GLY A 25 -11.18 -1.14 8.20
C GLY A 25 -11.15 -0.88 9.71
N ALA A 26 -11.49 -1.87 10.50
CA ALA A 26 -11.54 -1.80 11.96
C ALA A 26 -10.66 -2.88 12.60
N VAL A 27 -10.25 -2.68 13.85
CA VAL A 27 -9.54 -3.69 14.63
C VAL A 27 -10.37 -4.95 14.79
N ARG A 28 -11.69 -4.80 15.03
CA ARG A 28 -12.65 -5.90 15.19
C ARG A 28 -13.97 -5.60 14.47
N GLY A 29 -14.64 -6.64 14.04
CA GLY A 29 -15.99 -6.58 13.50
C GLY A 29 -16.23 -7.43 12.28
N HIS A 30 -17.27 -8.26 12.34
CA HIS A 30 -17.73 -9.14 11.24
C HIS A 30 -18.82 -8.48 10.37
N GLY A 31 -19.11 -7.20 10.61
CA GLY A 31 -20.01 -6.42 9.75
C GLY A 31 -19.44 -6.16 8.36
N ARG A 32 -20.26 -5.54 7.50
CA ARG A 32 -19.88 -5.21 6.12
C ARG A 32 -18.67 -4.25 6.08
N PRO A 33 -17.78 -4.38 5.08
CA PRO A 33 -16.68 -3.46 4.86
C PRO A 33 -17.11 -2.01 4.72
N SER A 34 -16.25 -1.09 5.13
CA SER A 34 -16.52 0.35 5.09
C SER A 34 -16.54 0.88 3.64
N ARG A 35 -17.68 1.44 3.24
CA ARG A 35 -17.78 2.15 1.96
C ARG A 35 -16.93 3.41 1.92
N LEU A 36 -16.79 4.12 3.06
CA LEU A 36 -15.98 5.32 3.18
C LEU A 36 -14.49 4.99 3.01
N ALA A 37 -13.99 3.92 3.66
CA ALA A 37 -12.62 3.47 3.48
C ALA A 37 -12.33 3.06 2.03
N ALA A 38 -13.29 2.38 1.38
CA ALA A 38 -13.21 2.04 -0.03
C ALA A 38 -13.18 3.30 -0.93
N PHE A 39 -13.99 4.31 -0.63
CA PHE A 39 -14.01 5.59 -1.35
C PHE A 39 -12.69 6.36 -1.21
N GLY A 40 -12.06 6.33 -0.03
CA GLY A 40 -10.74 6.93 0.19
C GLY A 40 -9.63 6.41 -0.73
N MET A 41 -9.80 5.20 -1.29
CA MET A 41 -8.88 4.63 -2.28
C MET A 41 -9.17 5.05 -3.74
N ALA A 42 -10.25 5.79 -4.02
CA ALA A 42 -10.66 6.12 -5.40
C ALA A 42 -9.66 7.06 -6.11
N ALA A 43 -9.11 8.04 -5.40
CA ALA A 43 -8.14 8.96 -5.98
C ALA A 43 -6.82 8.28 -6.36
N PRO A 44 -6.14 7.54 -5.45
CA PRO A 44 -4.95 6.78 -5.82
C PRO A 44 -5.24 5.70 -6.87
N ALA A 45 -6.41 5.06 -6.86
CA ALA A 45 -6.81 4.08 -7.88
C ALA A 45 -6.84 4.70 -9.29
N ARG A 46 -7.49 5.86 -9.44
CA ARG A 46 -7.54 6.57 -10.73
C ARG A 46 -6.15 6.99 -11.21
N ARG A 47 -5.31 7.50 -10.31
CA ARG A 47 -3.94 7.92 -10.65
C ARG A 47 -3.09 6.72 -11.09
N LEU A 48 -3.14 5.61 -10.37
CA LEU A 48 -2.47 4.36 -10.74
C LEU A 48 -2.96 3.85 -12.11
N ALA A 49 -4.28 3.82 -12.33
CA ALA A 49 -4.86 3.33 -13.57
C ALA A 49 -4.48 4.19 -14.78
N ALA A 50 -4.47 5.51 -14.62
CA ALA A 50 -4.09 6.42 -15.69
C ALA A 50 -2.58 6.32 -16.01
N ALA A 51 -1.72 6.46 -15.00
CA ALA A 51 -0.28 6.50 -15.18
C ALA A 51 0.35 5.12 -15.48
N GLY A 52 -0.26 4.04 -15.00
CA GLY A 52 0.26 2.68 -15.20
C GLY A 52 -0.20 1.99 -16.48
N ARG A 53 -1.16 2.56 -17.21
CA ARG A 53 -1.75 1.90 -18.40
C ARG A 53 -0.69 1.56 -19.46
N ALA A 54 0.19 2.49 -19.78
CA ALA A 54 1.24 2.29 -20.78
C ALA A 54 2.26 1.22 -20.36
N ASP A 55 2.51 1.08 -19.06
CA ASP A 55 3.39 0.05 -18.50
C ASP A 55 2.68 -1.32 -18.33
N GLY A 56 1.42 -1.46 -18.77
CA GLY A 56 0.67 -2.70 -18.66
C GLY A 56 0.19 -2.97 -17.22
N VAL A 57 -0.07 -1.94 -16.41
CA VAL A 57 -0.53 -2.09 -15.03
C VAL A 57 -2.05 -2.02 -14.95
N ALA A 58 -2.67 -3.08 -14.45
CA ALA A 58 -4.07 -3.11 -14.05
C ALA A 58 -4.21 -2.74 -12.56
N VAL A 59 -5.35 -2.16 -12.20
CA VAL A 59 -5.65 -1.80 -10.80
C VAL A 59 -6.92 -2.49 -10.36
N VAL A 60 -6.84 -3.23 -9.27
CA VAL A 60 -7.98 -3.93 -8.67
C VAL A 60 -8.08 -3.61 -7.18
N ARG A 61 -9.29 -3.51 -6.67
CA ARG A 61 -9.53 -3.27 -5.24
C ARG A 61 -10.18 -4.47 -4.60
N LEU A 62 -9.65 -4.89 -3.47
CA LEU A 62 -10.26 -5.94 -2.65
C LEU A 62 -11.47 -5.38 -1.89
N ARG A 63 -12.60 -6.06 -1.99
CA ARG A 63 -13.70 -5.95 -1.05
C ARG A 63 -13.63 -7.12 -0.08
N TYR A 64 -13.30 -6.84 1.17
CA TYR A 64 -13.23 -7.86 2.22
C TYR A 64 -14.59 -8.49 2.50
N ARG A 65 -14.57 -9.69 3.11
CA ARG A 65 -15.76 -10.31 3.71
C ARG A 65 -16.25 -9.51 4.90
N PHE A 66 -15.32 -9.15 5.78
CA PHE A 66 -15.58 -8.47 7.03
C PHE A 66 -14.78 -7.17 7.14
N ARG A 67 -15.28 -6.23 7.97
CA ARG A 67 -14.63 -4.93 8.18
C ARG A 67 -13.42 -4.98 9.10
N GLY A 68 -13.24 -6.06 9.88
CA GLY A 68 -12.27 -6.17 10.97
C GLY A 68 -11.08 -7.07 10.68
N TRP A 69 -10.01 -6.87 11.45
CA TRP A 69 -8.88 -7.79 11.51
C TRP A 69 -9.24 -9.07 12.26
N ASN A 70 -9.96 -8.93 13.39
CA ASN A 70 -10.52 -9.99 14.22
C ASN A 70 -9.47 -10.88 14.92
N GLY A 71 -8.44 -10.27 15.49
CA GLY A 71 -7.46 -10.96 16.33
C GLY A 71 -6.67 -12.04 15.58
N ALA A 72 -6.66 -13.26 16.11
CA ALA A 72 -5.93 -14.39 15.52
C ALA A 72 -6.52 -14.87 14.18
N GLU A 73 -7.80 -14.62 13.92
CA GLU A 73 -8.48 -14.97 12.66
C GLU A 73 -7.87 -14.22 11.47
N ALA A 74 -7.41 -12.99 11.69
CA ALA A 74 -6.77 -12.14 10.69
C ALA A 74 -7.53 -12.13 9.35
N ASP A 75 -8.87 -11.98 9.41
CA ASP A 75 -9.78 -12.12 8.27
C ASP A 75 -9.36 -11.30 7.05
N THR A 76 -8.90 -10.07 7.25
CA THR A 76 -8.45 -9.20 6.16
C THR A 76 -7.15 -9.70 5.51
N LEU A 77 -6.27 -10.39 6.26
CA LEU A 77 -5.11 -11.06 5.71
C LEU A 77 -5.51 -12.30 4.90
N ALA A 78 -6.42 -13.10 5.41
CA ALA A 78 -6.95 -14.25 4.67
C ALA A 78 -7.57 -13.83 3.33
N ASP A 79 -8.34 -12.73 3.33
CA ASP A 79 -8.92 -12.17 2.12
C ASP A 79 -7.86 -11.58 1.17
N ALA A 80 -6.80 -10.96 1.70
CA ALA A 80 -5.69 -10.46 0.89
C ALA A 80 -4.92 -11.60 0.19
N ARG A 81 -4.67 -12.69 0.88
CA ARG A 81 -4.05 -13.89 0.29
C ARG A 81 -4.92 -14.52 -0.79
N TRP A 82 -6.22 -14.67 -0.52
CA TRP A 82 -7.17 -15.10 -1.54
C TRP A 82 -7.13 -14.19 -2.78
N ALA A 83 -7.05 -12.87 -2.58
CA ALA A 83 -6.97 -11.91 -3.68
C ALA A 83 -5.70 -12.07 -4.52
N LEU A 84 -4.56 -12.37 -3.90
CA LEU A 84 -3.31 -12.66 -4.61
C LEU A 84 -3.44 -13.91 -5.49
N ASP A 85 -4.03 -14.98 -4.96
CA ASP A 85 -4.27 -16.19 -5.73
C ASP A 85 -5.24 -15.95 -6.90
N ALA A 86 -6.32 -15.18 -6.69
CA ALA A 86 -7.27 -14.81 -7.72
C ALA A 86 -6.64 -13.94 -8.83
N VAL A 87 -5.76 -12.98 -8.47
CA VAL A 87 -5.01 -12.18 -9.46
C VAL A 87 -4.08 -13.06 -10.28
N ARG A 88 -3.37 -13.98 -9.67
CA ARG A 88 -2.47 -14.91 -10.39
C ARG A 88 -3.23 -15.89 -11.26
N ALA A 89 -4.39 -16.38 -10.83
CA ALA A 89 -5.26 -17.21 -11.65
C ALA A 89 -5.76 -16.47 -12.90
N ALA A 90 -6.06 -15.17 -12.78
CA ALA A 90 -6.56 -14.35 -13.88
C ALA A 90 -5.48 -13.91 -14.88
N HIS A 91 -4.24 -13.64 -14.40
CA HIS A 91 -3.19 -13.01 -15.21
C HIS A 91 -1.94 -13.89 -15.40
N GLY A 92 -1.95 -15.10 -14.85
CA GLY A 92 -0.84 -16.05 -14.95
C GLY A 92 0.21 -15.90 -13.82
N PRO A 93 1.08 -16.95 -13.69
CA PRO A 93 2.03 -17.02 -12.57
C PRO A 93 3.15 -15.99 -12.61
N GLY A 94 3.42 -15.41 -13.78
CA GLY A 94 4.47 -14.39 -14.00
C GLY A 94 4.02 -12.96 -13.74
N VAL A 95 2.75 -12.72 -13.40
CA VAL A 95 2.25 -11.37 -13.14
C VAL A 95 2.96 -10.75 -11.93
N ARG A 96 3.45 -9.53 -12.09
CA ARG A 96 4.06 -8.75 -11.00
C ARG A 96 2.96 -8.08 -10.18
N ILE A 97 3.02 -8.16 -8.85
CA ILE A 97 1.97 -7.60 -7.98
C ILE A 97 2.57 -6.56 -7.05
N GLY A 98 1.96 -5.38 -7.04
CA GLY A 98 2.19 -4.33 -6.06
C GLY A 98 1.02 -4.27 -5.08
N LEU A 99 1.30 -4.22 -3.79
CA LEU A 99 0.28 -4.06 -2.75
C LEU A 99 0.22 -2.60 -2.29
N LEU A 100 -0.98 -2.00 -2.27
CA LEU A 100 -1.22 -0.68 -1.71
C LEU A 100 -2.29 -0.77 -0.63
N GLY A 101 -1.89 -0.60 0.62
CA GLY A 101 -2.80 -0.66 1.76
C GLY A 101 -2.92 0.65 2.53
N ASN A 102 -4.14 0.93 3.03
CA ASN A 102 -4.40 2.03 3.94
C ASN A 102 -4.81 1.51 5.31
N SER A 103 -4.25 2.06 6.39
CA SER A 103 -4.61 1.73 7.77
C SER A 103 -4.60 0.20 8.01
N LEU A 104 -5.74 -0.43 8.33
CA LEU A 104 -5.89 -1.88 8.42
C LEU A 104 -5.43 -2.61 7.15
N GLY A 105 -5.79 -2.09 5.99
CA GLY A 105 -5.35 -2.64 4.70
C GLY A 105 -3.84 -2.56 4.52
N GLY A 106 -3.19 -1.56 5.12
CA GLY A 106 -1.73 -1.49 5.20
C GLY A 106 -1.15 -2.67 5.96
N ARG A 107 -1.71 -3.02 7.13
CA ARG A 107 -1.32 -4.22 7.88
C ARG A 107 -1.46 -5.48 7.04
N ALA A 108 -2.62 -5.64 6.37
CA ALA A 108 -2.85 -6.79 5.49
C ALA A 108 -1.86 -6.85 4.33
N ALA A 109 -1.52 -5.70 3.72
CA ALA A 109 -0.54 -5.61 2.65
C ALA A 109 0.85 -6.06 3.10
N PHE A 110 1.34 -5.51 4.22
CA PHE A 110 2.65 -5.88 4.76
C PHE A 110 2.72 -7.34 5.18
N ARG A 111 1.64 -7.88 5.77
CA ARG A 111 1.56 -9.30 6.16
C ARG A 111 1.46 -10.27 4.98
N ALA A 112 0.90 -9.85 3.85
CA ALA A 112 0.76 -10.66 2.65
C ALA A 112 1.92 -10.46 1.64
N ALA A 113 2.97 -9.74 2.02
CA ALA A 113 4.07 -9.39 1.12
C ALA A 113 4.89 -10.59 0.63
N ASP A 114 4.89 -11.72 1.34
CA ASP A 114 5.50 -12.97 0.93
C ASP A 114 4.75 -13.71 -0.19
N GLY A 115 3.56 -13.24 -0.54
CA GLY A 115 2.73 -13.85 -1.57
C GLY A 115 3.45 -13.94 -2.92
N PRO A 116 3.27 -15.05 -3.68
CA PRO A 116 3.89 -15.22 -4.97
C PRO A 116 3.54 -14.09 -5.95
N GLY A 117 4.54 -13.56 -6.65
CA GLY A 117 4.39 -12.44 -7.59
C GLY A 117 4.45 -11.05 -6.94
N VAL A 118 4.38 -10.94 -5.62
CA VAL A 118 4.52 -9.65 -4.92
C VAL A 118 5.96 -9.16 -5.02
N VAL A 119 6.15 -7.99 -5.62
CA VAL A 119 7.46 -7.33 -5.81
C VAL A 119 7.62 -6.08 -4.95
N ALA A 120 6.51 -5.44 -4.58
CA ALA A 120 6.52 -4.20 -3.81
C ALA A 120 5.28 -4.08 -2.91
N VAL A 121 5.46 -3.43 -1.75
CA VAL A 121 4.38 -3.13 -0.82
C VAL A 121 4.46 -1.68 -0.35
N ALA A 122 3.34 -0.96 -0.42
CA ALA A 122 3.19 0.39 0.07
C ALA A 122 2.06 0.48 1.11
N GLY A 123 2.32 1.16 2.22
CA GLY A 123 1.32 1.46 3.23
C GLY A 123 1.18 2.96 3.45
N VAL A 124 -0.05 3.46 3.38
CA VAL A 124 -0.38 4.86 3.70
C VAL A 124 -1.14 4.89 5.01
N ALA A 125 -0.55 5.52 6.04
CA ALA A 125 -0.96 5.45 7.44
C ALA A 125 -1.24 4.00 7.90
N PRO A 126 -0.33 3.02 7.66
CA PRO A 126 -0.60 1.62 7.95
C PRO A 126 -0.71 1.36 9.45
N TRP A 127 -1.67 0.53 9.86
CA TRP A 127 -1.75 0.03 11.22
C TRP A 127 -0.76 -1.13 11.41
N LEU A 128 0.38 -0.85 12.01
CA LEU A 128 1.48 -1.79 12.23
C LEU A 128 1.77 -1.90 13.74
N PRO A 129 0.94 -2.63 14.51
CA PRO A 129 1.13 -2.76 15.94
C PRO A 129 2.48 -3.43 16.28
N ASP A 130 2.88 -3.31 17.53
CA ASP A 130 4.10 -3.94 18.03
C ASP A 130 4.08 -5.45 17.79
N GLY A 131 5.25 -6.02 17.50
CA GLY A 131 5.38 -7.45 17.21
C GLY A 131 4.98 -7.89 15.80
N GLU A 132 4.52 -6.98 14.91
CA GLU A 132 4.28 -7.36 13.50
C GLU A 132 5.57 -7.90 12.87
N PRO A 133 5.51 -9.06 12.19
CA PRO A 133 6.68 -9.65 11.55
C PRO A 133 7.19 -8.79 10.39
N VAL A 134 8.48 -8.92 10.08
CA VAL A 134 9.15 -8.23 8.97
C VAL A 134 9.80 -9.19 7.98
N GLY A 135 10.00 -10.46 8.34
CA GLY A 135 10.69 -11.46 7.51
C GLY A 135 10.05 -11.69 6.14
N GLN A 136 8.72 -11.56 6.05
CA GLN A 136 7.98 -11.71 4.80
C GLN A 136 8.29 -10.61 3.76
N LEU A 137 9.00 -9.55 4.15
CA LEU A 137 9.43 -8.48 3.23
C LEU A 137 10.71 -8.83 2.47
N ALA A 138 11.42 -9.88 2.83
CA ALA A 138 12.70 -10.25 2.20
C ALA A 138 12.55 -10.37 0.68
N GLY A 139 13.42 -9.69 -0.07
CA GLY A 139 13.40 -9.68 -1.54
C GLY A 139 12.31 -8.80 -2.18
N ARG A 140 11.59 -7.97 -1.40
CA ARG A 140 10.61 -6.99 -1.88
C ARG A 140 11.13 -5.57 -1.68
N ALA A 141 10.52 -4.60 -2.35
CA ALA A 141 10.68 -3.20 -1.97
C ALA A 141 9.50 -2.77 -1.09
N ALA A 142 9.74 -1.91 -0.10
CA ALA A 142 8.71 -1.47 0.82
C ALA A 142 8.70 0.05 1.00
N LEU A 143 7.50 0.64 1.04
CA LEU A 143 7.30 2.06 1.33
C LEU A 143 6.24 2.26 2.40
N ILE A 144 6.55 3.10 3.37
CA ILE A 144 5.58 3.61 4.35
C ILE A 144 5.45 5.11 4.18
N VAL A 145 4.22 5.61 4.08
CA VAL A 145 3.91 7.05 4.14
C VAL A 145 3.00 7.28 5.32
N HIS A 146 3.40 8.14 6.26
CA HIS A 146 2.65 8.36 7.50
C HIS A 146 2.58 9.84 7.87
N GLY A 147 1.45 10.27 8.45
CA GLY A 147 1.32 11.61 9.01
C GLY A 147 2.07 11.73 10.34
N ASP A 148 2.87 12.77 10.53
CA ASP A 148 3.69 12.96 11.74
C ASP A 148 2.86 13.24 13.01
N ARG A 149 1.59 13.65 12.84
CA ARG A 149 0.64 13.88 13.93
C ARG A 149 -0.32 12.72 14.19
N ASP A 150 -0.18 11.62 13.48
CA ASP A 150 -0.98 10.41 13.73
C ASP A 150 -0.58 9.76 15.06
N ARG A 151 -1.55 9.54 15.94
CA ARG A 151 -1.39 9.04 17.30
C ARG A 151 -2.29 7.81 17.54
N GLY A 152 -2.08 7.11 18.64
CA GLY A 152 -2.86 5.94 19.03
C GLY A 152 -2.37 4.65 18.37
N GLU A 153 -3.24 3.65 18.27
CA GLU A 153 -2.90 2.28 17.83
C GLU A 153 -2.34 2.20 16.40
N ALA A 154 -2.77 3.08 15.51
CA ALA A 154 -2.26 3.17 14.16
C ALA A 154 -1.23 4.29 13.97
N GLY A 155 -0.68 4.82 15.07
CA GLY A 155 0.14 6.02 15.09
C GLY A 155 1.48 5.88 14.36
N ALA A 156 2.04 7.04 14.02
CA ALA A 156 3.31 7.15 13.29
C ALA A 156 4.50 6.50 14.02
N ALA A 157 4.46 6.44 15.35
CA ALA A 157 5.49 5.79 16.17
C ALA A 157 5.59 4.28 15.89
N HIS A 158 4.45 3.58 15.79
CA HIS A 158 4.44 2.14 15.48
C HIS A 158 4.99 1.84 14.08
N SER A 159 4.64 2.67 13.09
CA SER A 159 5.19 2.49 11.74
C SER A 159 6.68 2.82 11.65
N LEU A 160 7.19 3.71 12.49
CA LEU A 160 8.62 3.99 12.60
C LEU A 160 9.35 2.79 13.19
N ALA A 161 8.90 2.28 14.35
CA ALA A 161 9.47 1.09 14.98
C ALA A 161 9.43 -0.15 14.07
N TYR A 162 8.35 -0.30 13.30
CA TYR A 162 8.27 -1.34 12.26
C TYR A 162 9.32 -1.14 11.17
N ALA A 163 9.48 0.08 10.66
CA ALA A 163 10.45 0.40 9.61
C ALA A 163 11.90 0.17 10.06
N GLU A 164 12.22 0.52 11.31
CA GLU A 164 13.54 0.25 11.91
C GLU A 164 13.88 -1.25 11.91
N ARG A 165 12.92 -2.10 12.28
CA ARG A 165 13.08 -3.56 12.26
C ARG A 165 13.11 -4.16 10.85
N ALA A 166 12.39 -3.55 9.91
CA ALA A 166 12.28 -4.05 8.54
C ALA A 166 13.46 -3.64 7.65
N ARG A 167 14.12 -2.54 7.92
CA ARG A 167 15.21 -1.99 7.09
C ARG A 167 16.39 -2.94 6.90
N PRO A 168 16.83 -3.75 7.88
CA PRO A 168 17.84 -4.77 7.66
C PRO A 168 17.40 -5.96 6.79
N VAL A 169 16.07 -6.13 6.62
CA VAL A 169 15.48 -7.29 5.92
C VAL A 169 15.20 -6.97 4.45
N THR A 170 14.87 -5.71 4.15
CA THR A 170 14.43 -5.30 2.81
C THR A 170 14.80 -3.85 2.48
N ALA A 171 14.83 -3.52 1.19
CA ALA A 171 14.91 -2.14 0.74
C ALA A 171 13.63 -1.40 1.14
N LEU A 172 13.72 -0.56 2.18
CA LEU A 172 12.58 0.16 2.75
C LEU A 172 12.85 1.65 2.84
N ARG A 173 11.86 2.46 2.44
CA ARG A 173 11.79 3.89 2.70
C ARG A 173 10.56 4.19 3.56
N ARG A 174 10.69 5.19 4.44
CA ARG A 174 9.57 5.75 5.19
C ARG A 174 9.56 7.26 5.04
N LEU A 175 8.39 7.81 4.68
CA LEU A 175 8.17 9.23 4.45
C LEU A 175 7.17 9.78 5.48
N GLU A 176 7.37 11.03 5.90
CA GLU A 176 6.46 11.73 6.81
C GLU A 176 5.72 12.87 6.12
N VAL A 177 4.41 12.94 6.33
CA VAL A 177 3.55 14.03 5.86
C VAL A 177 3.37 15.00 7.02
N ALA A 178 4.07 16.13 6.96
CA ALA A 178 4.08 17.12 8.03
C ALA A 178 2.68 17.69 8.30
N GLY A 179 2.30 17.75 9.60
CA GLY A 179 1.04 18.28 10.07
C GLY A 179 -0.18 17.37 9.86
N ALA A 180 -0.01 16.19 9.28
CA ALA A 180 -1.11 15.29 8.97
C ALA A 180 -1.37 14.26 10.09
N GLY A 181 -2.65 14.03 10.39
CA GLY A 181 -3.12 12.93 11.24
C GLY A 181 -3.47 11.67 10.42
N HIS A 182 -4.17 10.72 11.05
CA HIS A 182 -4.48 9.40 10.46
C HIS A 182 -5.18 9.46 9.09
N LEU A 183 -6.14 10.34 8.92
CA LEU A 183 -6.92 10.45 7.68
C LEU A 183 -6.19 11.20 6.56
N LEU A 184 -5.07 11.87 6.86
CA LEU A 184 -4.23 12.59 5.91
C LEU A 184 -4.98 13.66 5.08
N LEU A 185 -6.16 14.11 5.53
CA LEU A 185 -7.09 14.93 4.74
C LEU A 185 -6.48 16.24 4.24
N SER A 186 -5.69 16.91 5.08
CA SER A 186 -5.06 18.19 4.74
C SER A 186 -4.03 18.10 3.61
N ARG A 187 -3.47 16.90 3.37
CA ARG A 187 -2.41 16.65 2.40
C ARG A 187 -2.58 15.31 1.68
N ALA A 188 -3.82 14.94 1.38
CA ALA A 188 -4.14 13.63 0.81
C ALA A 188 -3.38 13.35 -0.50
N ALA A 189 -3.32 14.31 -1.42
CA ALA A 189 -2.59 14.16 -2.68
C ALA A 189 -1.09 13.87 -2.45
N ASP A 190 -0.46 14.62 -1.52
CA ASP A 190 0.95 14.44 -1.16
C ASP A 190 1.22 13.11 -0.47
N ALA A 191 0.26 12.61 0.30
CA ALA A 191 0.40 11.33 0.99
C ALA A 191 0.29 10.12 0.05
N TRP A 192 -0.58 10.18 -0.95
CA TRP A 192 -0.81 9.07 -1.87
C TRP A 192 0.19 9.03 -3.04
N ALA A 193 0.65 10.18 -3.52
CA ALA A 193 1.49 10.25 -4.71
C ALA A 193 2.81 9.48 -4.60
N PRO A 194 3.57 9.53 -3.49
CA PRO A 194 4.77 8.73 -3.35
C PRO A 194 4.51 7.22 -3.47
N ALA A 195 3.39 6.74 -2.91
CA ALA A 195 3.03 5.32 -2.99
C ALA A 195 2.65 4.89 -4.42
N VAL A 196 1.99 5.78 -5.17
CA VAL A 196 1.70 5.57 -6.59
C VAL A 196 2.99 5.49 -7.40
N ASP A 197 3.89 6.48 -7.26
CA ASP A 197 5.14 6.55 -8.00
C ASP A 197 6.03 5.33 -7.72
N PHE A 198 6.17 4.98 -6.44
CA PHE A 198 6.91 3.81 -5.98
C PHE A 198 6.41 2.50 -6.60
N LEU A 199 5.10 2.26 -6.56
CA LEU A 199 4.53 1.01 -7.08
C LEU A 199 4.64 0.91 -8.61
N LEU A 200 4.42 2.00 -9.32
CA LEU A 200 4.57 2.01 -10.78
C LEU A 200 6.01 1.76 -11.20
N ASP A 201 7.00 2.34 -10.51
CA ASP A 201 8.41 2.09 -10.80
C ASP A 201 8.79 0.63 -10.49
N ALA A 202 8.38 0.11 -9.33
CA ALA A 202 8.63 -1.26 -8.96
C ALA A 202 8.03 -2.25 -9.96
N LEU A 203 6.75 -2.06 -10.37
CA LEU A 203 6.08 -2.94 -11.33
C LEU A 203 6.71 -2.88 -12.72
N ALA A 204 7.20 -1.73 -13.15
CA ALA A 204 7.90 -1.58 -14.43
C ALA A 204 9.36 -2.03 -14.40
N GLY A 205 9.87 -2.52 -13.25
CA GLY A 205 11.27 -2.93 -13.11
C GLY A 205 12.26 -1.76 -13.04
N ARG A 206 11.79 -0.54 -12.81
CA ARG A 206 12.62 0.64 -12.56
C ARG A 206 13.07 0.68 -11.08
N ALA A 207 14.02 1.56 -10.76
CA ALA A 207 14.45 1.78 -9.38
C ALA A 207 13.25 2.27 -8.54
N PRO A 208 12.75 1.51 -7.54
CA PRO A 208 11.47 1.78 -6.91
C PRO A 208 11.41 3.08 -6.12
N PHE A 209 12.58 3.61 -5.75
CA PHE A 209 12.68 4.87 -5.00
C PHE A 209 13.18 6.05 -5.84
N GLY A 210 13.37 5.87 -7.15
CA GLY A 210 14.01 6.85 -8.04
C GLY A 210 13.27 8.18 -8.13
N ARG A 211 11.94 8.18 -8.06
CA ARG A 211 11.10 9.38 -8.07
C ARG A 211 10.78 9.96 -6.68
N LEU A 212 11.08 9.22 -5.62
CA LEU A 212 10.80 9.68 -4.27
C LEU A 212 11.75 10.81 -3.84
N PRO A 213 11.37 11.64 -2.87
CA PRO A 213 12.28 12.61 -2.28
C PRO A 213 13.57 11.92 -1.83
N PRO A 214 14.75 12.56 -1.95
CA PRO A 214 15.98 11.98 -1.44
C PRO A 214 15.85 11.67 0.05
N GLU A 215 16.52 10.60 0.49
CA GLU A 215 16.50 10.23 1.91
C GLU A 215 17.19 11.31 2.75
N ASP A 216 16.56 11.71 3.84
CA ASP A 216 17.20 12.61 4.80
C ASP A 216 18.32 11.85 5.54
N ALA A 217 19.55 12.23 5.30
CA ALA A 217 20.71 11.57 5.90
C ALA A 217 20.72 11.65 7.44
N ALA A 218 20.16 12.72 8.02
CA ALA A 218 20.08 12.88 9.46
C ALA A 218 18.93 12.07 10.10
N ALA A 219 17.86 11.82 9.34
CA ALA A 219 16.68 11.12 9.81
C ALA A 219 16.05 10.25 8.70
N PRO A 220 16.73 9.20 8.23
CA PRO A 220 16.38 8.50 6.99
C PRO A 220 14.97 7.88 6.97
N LEU A 221 14.41 7.50 8.13
CA LEU A 221 13.04 6.98 8.25
C LEU A 221 12.00 8.07 8.59
N ARG A 222 12.39 9.34 8.56
CA ARG A 222 11.54 10.52 8.80
C ARG A 222 11.59 11.53 7.66
N THR A 223 12.00 11.10 6.47
CA THR A 223 12.11 11.94 5.28
C THR A 223 10.78 12.65 5.01
N PRO A 224 10.73 13.98 4.95
CA PRO A 224 9.50 14.70 4.74
C PRO A 224 9.01 14.58 3.28
N VAL A 225 7.69 14.41 3.10
CA VAL A 225 7.07 14.59 1.78
C VAL A 225 6.97 16.09 1.48
N PRO A 226 7.56 16.58 0.39
CA PRO A 226 7.45 17.99 0.02
C PRO A 226 6.00 18.43 -0.16
N VAL A 227 5.69 19.68 0.21
CA VAL A 227 4.38 20.27 -0.07
C VAL A 227 4.18 20.36 -1.58
N GLY A 228 3.01 19.94 -2.06
CA GLY A 228 2.69 19.93 -3.49
C GLY A 228 3.33 18.76 -4.25
N TYR A 229 3.90 17.76 -3.58
CA TYR A 229 4.43 16.55 -4.25
C TYR A 229 3.36 15.89 -5.10
N GLY A 230 2.13 15.79 -4.58
CA GLY A 230 0.99 15.20 -5.28
C GLY A 230 0.51 15.96 -6.52
N ALA A 231 0.84 17.24 -6.64
CA ALA A 231 0.48 18.05 -7.79
C ALA A 231 1.43 17.87 -9.01
N ARG A 232 2.61 17.28 -8.82
CA ARG A 232 3.66 17.12 -9.85
C ARG A 232 3.34 16.07 -10.92
N GLY A 233 2.27 15.33 -10.82
CA GLY A 233 1.91 14.23 -11.73
C GLY A 233 0.65 14.44 -12.56
N GLY A 234 0.27 15.68 -12.85
CA GLY A 234 -0.91 16.04 -13.63
C GLY A 234 -0.59 16.74 -14.96
N ALA A 235 0.61 16.52 -15.52
CA ALA A 235 0.97 16.97 -16.86
C ALA A 235 1.24 15.79 -17.77
#